data_5f0627bb38e5d070224fcf3c32554935
#
_entry.id   5f0627bb38e5d070224fcf3c32554935
#
_cell.length_a   1.000
_cell.length_b   1.000
_cell.length_c   1.000
_cell.angle_alpha   90.00
_cell.angle_beta   90.00
_cell.angle_gamma   90.00
#
_symmetry.space_group_name_H-M   'P 1'
#
loop_
_entity.id
_entity.type
_entity.pdbx_description
1 polymer ?
#
loop_
_entity_poly.entity_id
_entity_poly.type
_entity_poly.pdbx_seq_one_letter_code
_entity_poly.pdbx_strand_id
1 'polypeptide(L)'
;YATLARWLPLRRTPAASEGDQKNAELLKRIVGLDSSFGVQAVRGRMETYLRLLAKFTETHSADFTNLRRMLSEENREEARRIAHSLKGVSATLGAVHINQASIALEQAIRDGAENATLLPLIDHVEEAYHALHSQLATLQENTSPPAASIDAAAAQTLLQEIRRELEHGDMSVQERVRFHAETLKQLLGPRFGEFDNLVASFEFENALAFLNQTA
;
A
#
# COMPACT_ATOMS: atom_id res chain seq x y z
N TYR A 1 -36.10 -13.60 19.33
CA TYR A 1 -34.98 -13.03 18.54
C TYR A 1 -34.44 -11.69 19.11
N ALA A 2 -34.99 -11.12 20.18
CA ALA A 2 -34.58 -9.84 20.75
C ALA A 2 -33.38 -9.91 21.73
N THR A 3 -32.88 -11.08 22.09
CA THR A 3 -31.92 -11.27 23.19
C THR A 3 -30.44 -11.28 22.73
N LEU A 4 -30.17 -11.50 21.44
CA LEU A 4 -28.80 -11.52 20.89
C LEU A 4 -28.21 -10.14 20.62
N ALA A 5 -29.02 -9.11 20.42
CA ALA A 5 -28.56 -7.74 20.17
C ALA A 5 -27.91 -7.08 21.41
N ARG A 6 -28.13 -7.63 22.61
CA ARG A 6 -27.63 -7.05 23.87
C ARG A 6 -26.17 -7.39 24.18
N TRP A 7 -25.60 -8.41 23.51
CA TRP A 7 -24.26 -8.94 23.80
C TRP A 7 -23.25 -8.74 22.67
N LEU A 8 -23.66 -8.18 21.54
CA LEU A 8 -22.73 -7.72 20.52
C LEU A 8 -22.32 -6.29 20.89
N PRO A 9 -21.08 -6.06 21.37
CA PRO A 9 -20.60 -4.70 21.43
C PRO A 9 -20.64 -4.16 20.00
N LEU A 10 -21.45 -3.12 19.78
CA LEU A 10 -21.32 -2.27 18.61
C LEU A 10 -19.86 -1.82 18.62
N ARG A 11 -18.99 -2.49 17.83
CA ARG A 11 -17.66 -2.00 17.58
C ARG A 11 -17.84 -0.62 16.94
N ARG A 12 -17.73 0.42 17.77
CA ARG A 12 -17.54 1.77 17.28
C ARG A 12 -16.34 1.68 16.35
N THR A 13 -16.57 1.91 15.07
CA THR A 13 -15.49 2.27 14.15
C THR A 13 -14.76 3.42 14.84
N PRO A 14 -13.45 3.32 15.09
CA PRO A 14 -12.72 4.46 15.64
C PRO A 14 -13.01 5.65 14.74
N ALA A 15 -13.29 6.80 15.34
CA ALA A 15 -13.47 8.04 14.58
C ALA A 15 -12.23 8.18 13.69
N ALA A 16 -12.47 8.40 12.39
CA ALA A 16 -11.38 8.57 11.43
C ALA A 16 -10.44 9.66 11.93
N SER A 17 -9.14 9.38 12.01
CA SER A 17 -8.15 10.36 12.42
C SER A 17 -8.13 11.53 11.41
N GLU A 18 -7.65 12.69 11.82
CA GLU A 18 -7.47 13.82 10.89
C GLU A 18 -6.64 13.42 9.67
N GLY A 19 -5.64 12.55 9.86
CA GLY A 19 -4.83 11.95 8.80
C GLY A 19 -5.66 11.09 7.84
N ASP A 20 -6.59 10.28 8.36
CA ASP A 20 -7.46 9.45 7.54
C ASP A 20 -8.42 10.29 6.69
N GLN A 21 -8.93 11.39 7.25
CA GLN A 21 -9.80 12.32 6.52
C GLN A 21 -9.05 13.01 5.39
N LYS A 22 -7.82 13.49 5.66
CA LYS A 22 -6.95 14.09 4.65
C LYS A 22 -6.62 13.10 3.53
N ASN A 23 -6.26 11.87 3.87
CA ASN A 23 -5.98 10.82 2.90
C ASN A 23 -7.22 10.48 2.06
N ALA A 24 -8.41 10.41 2.67
CA ALA A 24 -9.65 10.18 1.96
C ALA A 24 -9.94 11.28 0.93
N GLU A 25 -9.74 12.56 1.29
CA GLU A 25 -9.94 13.68 0.35
C GLU A 25 -8.91 13.67 -0.79
N LEU A 26 -7.67 13.30 -0.51
CA LEU A 26 -6.63 13.19 -1.54
C LEU A 26 -6.94 12.04 -2.52
N LEU A 27 -7.33 10.88 -2.00
CA LEU A 27 -7.67 9.72 -2.81
C LEU A 27 -8.88 9.96 -3.73
N LYS A 28 -9.86 10.77 -3.31
CA LYS A 28 -11.01 11.16 -4.15
C LYS A 28 -10.60 11.93 -5.41
N ARG A 29 -9.42 12.54 -5.43
CA ARG A 29 -8.91 13.29 -6.58
C ARG A 29 -8.26 12.40 -7.63
N ILE A 30 -7.99 11.13 -7.31
CA ILE A 30 -7.39 10.18 -8.23
C ILE A 30 -8.41 9.79 -9.28
N VAL A 31 -8.12 10.12 -10.53
CA VAL A 31 -8.98 9.77 -11.66
C VAL A 31 -8.94 8.25 -11.87
N GLY A 32 -10.12 7.64 -11.97
CA GLY A 32 -10.24 6.20 -12.18
C GLY A 32 -10.13 5.35 -10.91
N LEU A 33 -10.17 5.98 -9.71
CA LEU A 33 -10.17 5.29 -8.43
C LEU A 33 -11.44 5.62 -7.63
N ASP A 34 -12.26 4.61 -7.34
CA ASP A 34 -13.33 4.69 -6.32
C ASP A 34 -12.74 4.30 -4.96
N SER A 35 -12.10 5.26 -4.30
CA SER A 35 -11.48 5.05 -3.00
C SER A 35 -12.51 4.73 -1.91
N SER A 36 -13.75 5.19 -2.04
CA SER A 36 -14.82 4.90 -1.08
C SER A 36 -15.14 3.41 -1.06
N PHE A 37 -15.27 2.81 -2.25
CA PHE A 37 -15.47 1.37 -2.39
C PHE A 37 -14.28 0.57 -1.85
N GLY A 38 -13.05 0.94 -2.23
CA GLY A 38 -11.83 0.25 -1.79
C GLY A 38 -11.63 0.30 -0.27
N VAL A 39 -11.85 1.46 0.36
CA VAL A 39 -11.80 1.59 1.82
C VAL A 39 -12.87 0.75 2.51
N GLN A 40 -14.07 0.66 1.95
CA GLN A 40 -15.14 -0.19 2.48
C GLN A 40 -14.75 -1.68 2.42
N ALA A 41 -14.10 -2.13 1.35
CA ALA A 41 -13.62 -3.51 1.21
C ALA A 41 -12.65 -3.92 2.34
N VAL A 42 -11.89 -2.98 2.89
CA VAL A 42 -10.99 -3.20 4.04
C VAL A 42 -11.60 -2.76 5.38
N ARG A 43 -12.93 -2.70 5.46
CA ARG A 43 -13.69 -2.34 6.68
C ARG A 43 -13.34 -0.96 7.24
N GLY A 44 -13.12 0.01 6.38
CA GLY A 44 -12.85 1.41 6.74
C GLY A 44 -11.42 1.69 7.21
N ARG A 45 -10.49 0.73 7.10
CA ARG A 45 -9.10 0.92 7.54
C ARG A 45 -8.27 1.59 6.45
N MET A 46 -8.15 2.91 6.53
CA MET A 46 -7.47 3.73 5.52
C MET A 46 -6.02 3.30 5.29
N GLU A 47 -5.25 3.09 6.35
CA GLU A 47 -3.86 2.64 6.28
C GLU A 47 -3.72 1.29 5.54
N THR A 48 -4.60 0.33 5.86
CA THR A 48 -4.63 -0.96 5.17
C THR A 48 -4.91 -0.79 3.68
N TYR A 49 -5.83 0.11 3.33
CA TYR A 49 -6.16 0.39 1.94
C TYR A 49 -4.99 1.01 1.17
N LEU A 50 -4.32 2.01 1.75
CA LEU A 50 -3.13 2.63 1.15
C LEU A 50 -2.01 1.62 0.92
N ARG A 51 -1.77 0.74 1.90
CA ARG A 51 -0.78 -0.34 1.77
C ARG A 51 -1.14 -1.34 0.66
N LEU A 52 -2.42 -1.66 0.49
CA LEU A 52 -2.86 -2.55 -0.60
C LEU A 52 -2.73 -1.88 -1.97
N LEU A 53 -3.02 -0.58 -2.09
CA LEU A 53 -2.78 0.17 -3.33
C LEU A 53 -1.29 0.20 -3.69
N ALA A 54 -0.41 0.49 -2.72
CA ALA A 54 1.04 0.45 -2.92
C ALA A 54 1.50 -0.95 -3.35
N LYS A 55 1.04 -1.99 -2.64
CA LYS A 55 1.38 -3.38 -2.98
C LYS A 55 0.90 -3.78 -4.39
N PHE A 56 -0.28 -3.34 -4.79
CA PHE A 56 -0.79 -3.57 -6.13
C PHE A 56 0.14 -2.97 -7.19
N THR A 57 0.56 -1.72 -7.01
CA THR A 57 1.46 -1.04 -7.96
C THR A 57 2.90 -1.59 -7.96
N GLU A 58 3.34 -2.25 -6.91
CA GLU A 58 4.63 -2.96 -6.89
C GLU A 58 4.54 -4.32 -7.58
N THR A 59 3.48 -5.09 -7.29
CA THR A 59 3.40 -6.51 -7.68
C THR A 59 3.05 -6.71 -9.14
N HIS A 60 2.21 -5.84 -9.72
CA HIS A 60 1.67 -6.01 -11.06
C HIS A 60 2.44 -5.28 -12.16
N SER A 61 3.57 -4.65 -11.86
CA SER A 61 4.38 -3.93 -12.86
C SER A 61 4.91 -4.82 -13.99
N ALA A 62 5.20 -6.09 -13.70
CA ALA A 62 5.72 -7.05 -14.69
C ALA A 62 4.61 -7.74 -15.50
N ASP A 63 3.35 -7.61 -15.13
CA ASP A 63 2.24 -8.35 -15.76
C ASP A 63 2.06 -7.98 -17.23
N PHE A 64 2.31 -6.75 -17.63
CA PHE A 64 2.16 -6.29 -19.01
C PHE A 64 3.22 -6.89 -19.94
N THR A 65 4.45 -6.97 -19.46
CA THR A 65 5.54 -7.69 -20.18
C THR A 65 5.22 -9.18 -20.28
N ASN A 66 4.73 -9.79 -19.20
CA ASN A 66 4.32 -11.19 -19.21
C ASN A 66 3.13 -11.46 -20.15
N LEU A 67 2.11 -10.57 -20.18
CA LEU A 67 0.99 -10.68 -21.12
C LEU A 67 1.46 -10.69 -22.57
N ARG A 68 2.32 -9.75 -22.96
CA ARG A 68 2.88 -9.70 -24.33
C ARG A 68 3.69 -10.96 -24.65
N ARG A 69 4.49 -11.43 -23.70
CA ARG A 69 5.28 -12.66 -23.85
C ARG A 69 4.36 -13.88 -24.02
N MET A 70 3.33 -14.04 -23.17
CA MET A 70 2.41 -15.18 -23.27
C MET A 70 1.66 -15.20 -24.61
N LEU A 71 1.28 -14.03 -25.13
CA LEU A 71 0.64 -13.95 -26.46
C LEU A 71 1.62 -14.30 -27.59
N SER A 72 2.91 -13.94 -27.48
CA SER A 72 3.92 -14.30 -28.47
C SER A 72 4.25 -15.80 -28.46
N GLU A 73 4.11 -16.46 -27.32
CA GLU A 73 4.28 -17.90 -27.11
C GLU A 73 2.96 -18.68 -27.38
N GLU A 74 1.92 -18.03 -27.90
CA GLU A 74 0.58 -18.60 -28.11
C GLU A 74 -0.09 -19.17 -26.84
N ASN A 75 0.42 -18.83 -25.67
CA ASN A 75 -0.10 -19.28 -24.38
C ASN A 75 -1.25 -18.38 -23.90
N ARG A 76 -2.38 -18.46 -24.61
CA ARG A 76 -3.57 -17.63 -24.36
C ARG A 76 -4.23 -17.90 -23.01
N GLU A 77 -4.13 -19.12 -22.50
CA GLU A 77 -4.73 -19.46 -21.20
C GLU A 77 -4.02 -18.75 -20.07
N GLU A 78 -2.69 -18.68 -20.10
CA GLU A 78 -1.91 -17.94 -19.11
C GLU A 78 -2.12 -16.43 -19.24
N ALA A 79 -2.17 -15.89 -20.48
CA ALA A 79 -2.50 -14.49 -20.70
C ALA A 79 -3.89 -14.15 -20.13
N ARG A 80 -4.88 -15.02 -20.33
CA ARG A 80 -6.22 -14.87 -19.77
C ARG A 80 -6.19 -14.87 -18.24
N ARG A 81 -5.39 -15.74 -17.62
CA ARG A 81 -5.25 -15.83 -16.17
C ARG A 81 -4.66 -14.54 -15.56
N ILE A 82 -3.66 -13.95 -16.20
CA ILE A 82 -3.09 -12.65 -15.80
C ILE A 82 -4.15 -11.54 -15.89
N ALA A 83 -4.85 -11.45 -17.03
CA ALA A 83 -5.91 -10.45 -17.21
C ALA A 83 -7.06 -10.61 -16.19
N HIS A 84 -7.43 -11.85 -15.88
CA HIS A 84 -8.42 -12.18 -14.84
C HIS A 84 -7.96 -11.74 -13.44
N SER A 85 -6.69 -11.95 -13.09
CA SER A 85 -6.10 -11.51 -11.83
C SER A 85 -6.14 -9.99 -11.70
N LEU A 86 -5.68 -9.26 -12.73
CA LEU A 86 -5.73 -7.80 -12.78
C LEU A 86 -7.16 -7.27 -12.61
N LYS A 87 -8.14 -7.87 -13.31
CA LYS A 87 -9.55 -7.54 -13.17
C LYS A 87 -10.03 -7.72 -11.72
N GLY A 88 -9.72 -8.85 -11.09
CA GLY A 88 -10.17 -9.17 -9.73
C GLY A 88 -9.60 -8.23 -8.67
N VAL A 89 -8.30 -8.00 -8.71
CA VAL A 89 -7.61 -7.15 -7.74
C VAL A 89 -8.03 -5.68 -7.93
N SER A 90 -8.07 -5.18 -9.17
CA SER A 90 -8.49 -3.80 -9.47
C SER A 90 -9.94 -3.53 -9.04
N ALA A 91 -10.84 -4.51 -9.22
CA ALA A 91 -12.23 -4.41 -8.72
C ALA A 91 -12.26 -4.24 -7.20
N THR A 92 -11.50 -5.07 -6.46
CA THR A 92 -11.46 -5.02 -4.99
C THR A 92 -10.91 -3.69 -4.46
N LEU A 93 -9.93 -3.13 -5.17
CA LEU A 93 -9.30 -1.86 -4.80
C LEU A 93 -10.10 -0.63 -5.27
N GLY A 94 -11.17 -0.81 -6.06
CA GLY A 94 -11.90 0.31 -6.65
C GLY A 94 -11.13 1.00 -7.78
N ALA A 95 -10.11 0.37 -8.37
CA ALA A 95 -9.36 0.90 -9.51
C ALA A 95 -10.16 0.71 -10.81
N VAL A 96 -11.16 1.56 -10.98
CA VAL A 96 -12.24 1.41 -11.98
C VAL A 96 -11.71 1.36 -13.42
N HIS A 97 -10.77 2.25 -13.78
CA HIS A 97 -10.23 2.29 -15.14
C HIS A 97 -9.44 1.02 -15.47
N ILE A 98 -8.60 0.55 -14.54
CA ILE A 98 -7.82 -0.70 -14.71
C ILE A 98 -8.80 -1.88 -14.80
N ASN A 99 -9.82 -1.90 -13.96
CA ASN A 99 -10.82 -2.96 -13.95
C ASN A 99 -11.57 -3.05 -15.29
N GLN A 100 -12.07 -1.93 -15.80
CA GLN A 100 -12.80 -1.88 -17.08
C GLN A 100 -11.91 -2.32 -18.26
N ALA A 101 -10.66 -1.82 -18.31
CA ALA A 101 -9.72 -2.21 -19.35
C ALA A 101 -9.36 -3.71 -19.26
N SER A 102 -9.18 -4.25 -18.02
CA SER A 102 -8.90 -5.67 -17.82
C SER A 102 -10.09 -6.58 -18.19
N ILE A 103 -11.33 -6.12 -17.98
CA ILE A 103 -12.53 -6.83 -18.44
C ILE A 103 -12.51 -6.96 -19.96
N ALA A 104 -12.25 -5.86 -20.68
CA ALA A 104 -12.20 -5.85 -22.14
C ALA A 104 -11.09 -6.78 -22.67
N LEU A 105 -9.91 -6.74 -22.07
CA LEU A 105 -8.79 -7.61 -22.42
C LEU A 105 -9.11 -9.09 -22.17
N GLU A 106 -9.60 -9.45 -20.99
CA GLU A 106 -9.96 -10.83 -20.65
C GLU A 106 -11.03 -11.37 -21.62
N GLN A 107 -12.02 -10.55 -21.95
CA GLN A 107 -13.07 -10.94 -22.88
C GLN A 107 -12.51 -11.17 -24.29
N ALA A 108 -11.69 -10.27 -24.82
CA ALA A 108 -11.09 -10.40 -26.14
C ALA A 108 -10.20 -11.66 -26.25
N ILE A 109 -9.42 -11.98 -25.19
CA ILE A 109 -8.62 -13.22 -25.15
C ILE A 109 -9.54 -14.45 -25.19
N ARG A 110 -10.65 -14.43 -24.44
CA ARG A 110 -11.64 -15.52 -24.39
C ARG A 110 -12.31 -15.74 -25.73
N ASP A 111 -12.62 -14.67 -26.44
CA ASP A 111 -13.27 -14.70 -27.74
C ASP A 111 -12.32 -15.09 -28.88
N GLY A 112 -11.04 -15.31 -28.55
CA GLY A 112 -10.04 -15.75 -29.52
C GLY A 112 -9.55 -14.65 -30.45
N ALA A 113 -9.65 -13.37 -30.04
CA ALA A 113 -9.19 -12.24 -30.84
C ALA A 113 -7.72 -12.38 -31.25
N GLU A 114 -7.34 -11.86 -32.41
CA GLU A 114 -5.98 -11.86 -32.90
C GLU A 114 -5.05 -10.97 -32.04
N ASN A 115 -3.75 -11.27 -32.04
CA ASN A 115 -2.76 -10.49 -31.27
C ASN A 115 -2.75 -8.99 -31.66
N ALA A 116 -3.04 -8.68 -32.94
CA ALA A 116 -3.18 -7.29 -33.40
C ALA A 116 -4.28 -6.50 -32.66
N THR A 117 -5.34 -7.19 -32.19
CA THR A 117 -6.42 -6.62 -31.38
C THR A 117 -6.06 -6.62 -29.90
N LEU A 118 -5.35 -7.66 -29.42
CA LEU A 118 -5.04 -7.81 -27.99
C LEU A 118 -3.93 -6.86 -27.52
N LEU A 119 -2.92 -6.58 -28.35
CA LEU A 119 -1.81 -5.71 -27.96
C LEU A 119 -2.28 -4.28 -27.56
N PRO A 120 -3.12 -3.59 -28.33
CA PRO A 120 -3.66 -2.29 -27.93
C PRO A 120 -4.50 -2.34 -26.63
N LEU A 121 -5.18 -3.46 -26.36
CA LEU A 121 -5.92 -3.63 -25.11
C LEU A 121 -4.97 -3.79 -23.91
N ILE A 122 -3.83 -4.47 -24.07
CA ILE A 122 -2.79 -4.54 -23.05
C ILE A 122 -2.23 -3.13 -22.80
N ASP A 123 -1.91 -2.38 -23.86
CA ASP A 123 -1.41 -1.02 -23.76
C ASP A 123 -2.39 -0.14 -22.95
N HIS A 124 -3.69 -0.28 -23.20
CA HIS A 124 -4.71 0.47 -22.47
C HIS A 124 -4.80 0.12 -20.98
N VAL A 125 -4.64 -1.17 -20.61
CA VAL A 125 -4.58 -1.57 -19.20
C VAL A 125 -3.33 -1.00 -18.54
N GLU A 126 -2.19 -1.06 -19.22
CA GLU A 126 -0.89 -0.57 -18.75
C GLU A 126 -0.91 0.96 -18.56
N GLU A 127 -1.49 1.70 -19.49
CA GLU A 127 -1.69 3.16 -19.35
C GLU A 127 -2.52 3.51 -18.13
N ALA A 128 -3.65 2.83 -17.92
CA ALA A 128 -4.50 3.04 -16.75
C ALA A 128 -3.76 2.71 -15.44
N TYR A 129 -2.94 1.66 -15.44
CA TYR A 129 -2.10 1.29 -14.32
C TYR A 129 -1.02 2.34 -14.02
N HIS A 130 -0.29 2.79 -15.02
CA HIS A 130 0.73 3.83 -14.85
C HIS A 130 0.13 5.16 -14.42
N ALA A 131 -1.06 5.51 -14.89
CA ALA A 131 -1.78 6.69 -14.45
C ALA A 131 -2.12 6.63 -12.96
N LEU A 132 -2.61 5.47 -12.46
CA LEU A 132 -2.86 5.26 -11.04
C LEU A 132 -1.55 5.32 -10.23
N HIS A 133 -0.51 4.62 -10.66
CA HIS A 133 0.79 4.58 -9.98
C HIS A 133 1.39 6.00 -9.84
N SER A 134 1.41 6.78 -10.91
CA SER A 134 1.92 8.15 -10.92
C SER A 134 1.14 9.07 -9.97
N GLN A 135 -0.20 8.98 -9.98
CA GLN A 135 -1.04 9.78 -9.08
C GLN A 135 -0.83 9.39 -7.60
N LEU A 136 -0.65 8.10 -7.29
CA LEU A 136 -0.33 7.64 -5.94
C LEU A 136 1.06 8.12 -5.48
N ALA A 137 2.08 8.07 -6.34
CA ALA A 137 3.41 8.59 -6.05
C ALA A 137 3.38 10.09 -5.72
N THR A 138 2.66 10.88 -6.52
CA THR A 138 2.47 12.32 -6.27
C THR A 138 1.75 12.59 -4.94
N LEU A 139 0.82 11.73 -4.53
CA LEU A 139 0.18 11.85 -3.23
C LEU A 139 1.14 11.55 -2.09
N GLN A 140 2.01 10.54 -2.24
CA GLN A 140 3.02 10.21 -1.24
C GLN A 140 4.05 11.33 -1.08
N GLU A 141 4.48 11.96 -2.18
CA GLU A 141 5.35 13.12 -2.14
C GLU A 141 4.69 14.33 -1.45
N ASN A 142 3.41 14.56 -1.69
CA ASN A 142 2.65 15.65 -1.09
C ASN A 142 2.18 15.35 0.36
N THR A 143 2.18 14.09 0.78
CA THR A 143 1.87 13.66 2.16
C THR A 143 3.11 13.35 2.97
N SER A 144 4.22 13.01 2.31
CA SER A 144 5.54 13.15 2.93
C SER A 144 5.70 14.65 3.23
N PRO A 145 5.93 15.04 4.49
CA PRO A 145 6.33 16.41 4.73
C PRO A 145 7.48 16.68 3.75
N PRO A 146 7.55 17.89 3.09
CA PRO A 146 8.72 18.25 2.33
C PRO A 146 9.92 17.83 3.17
N ALA A 147 11.05 17.47 2.54
CA ALA A 147 12.29 17.20 3.29
C ALA A 147 12.61 18.43 4.18
N ALA A 148 11.66 18.75 5.00
CA ALA A 148 11.69 19.68 6.09
C ALA A 148 12.70 19.05 7.03
N SER A 149 13.75 19.78 7.33
CA SER A 149 14.49 19.63 8.56
C SER A 149 13.56 18.95 9.57
N ILE A 150 13.85 17.67 9.88
CA ILE A 150 13.10 16.93 10.90
C ILE A 150 12.94 17.93 12.03
N ASP A 151 11.70 18.24 12.40
CA ASP A 151 11.50 19.08 13.58
C ASP A 151 12.26 18.37 14.71
N ALA A 152 13.37 18.96 15.12
CA ALA A 152 14.28 18.34 16.07
C ALA A 152 13.54 17.93 17.33
N ALA A 153 12.48 18.65 17.68
CA ALA A 153 11.61 18.33 18.80
C ALA A 153 10.76 17.07 18.53
N ALA A 154 10.19 16.94 17.32
CA ALA A 154 9.40 15.76 16.95
C ALA A 154 10.29 14.50 16.83
N ALA A 155 11.51 14.65 16.29
CA ALA A 155 12.52 13.59 16.23
C ALA A 155 12.95 13.11 17.61
N GLN A 156 13.22 14.05 18.52
CA GLN A 156 13.56 13.73 19.90
C GLN A 156 12.41 13.03 20.64
N THR A 157 11.18 13.48 20.43
CA THR A 157 9.98 12.85 21.01
C THR A 157 9.86 11.40 20.54
N LEU A 158 9.97 11.17 19.22
CA LEU A 158 9.92 9.82 18.65
C LEU A 158 11.01 8.90 19.24
N LEU A 159 12.24 9.37 19.31
CA LEU A 159 13.34 8.58 19.90
C LEU A 159 13.13 8.32 21.38
N GLN A 160 12.55 9.25 22.15
CA GLN A 160 12.20 9.04 23.55
C GLN A 160 11.09 8.01 23.73
N GLU A 161 10.06 8.02 22.88
CA GLU A 161 9.00 7.01 22.90
C GLU A 161 9.54 5.62 22.59
N ILE A 162 10.37 5.50 21.54
CA ILE A 162 11.04 4.24 21.19
C ILE A 162 11.91 3.73 22.33
N ARG A 163 12.73 4.59 22.94
CA ARG A 163 13.55 4.22 24.12
C ARG A 163 12.71 3.69 25.25
N ARG A 164 11.63 4.38 25.59
CA ARG A 164 10.71 3.97 26.65
C ARG A 164 10.08 2.60 26.38
N GLU A 165 9.66 2.33 25.13
CA GLU A 165 9.09 1.04 24.74
C GLU A 165 10.14 -0.08 24.82
N LEU A 166 11.38 0.18 24.37
CA LEU A 166 12.50 -0.78 24.48
C LEU A 166 12.85 -1.09 25.95
N GLU A 167 12.87 -0.09 26.83
CA GLU A 167 13.12 -0.25 28.27
C GLU A 167 12.08 -1.13 28.96
N HIS A 168 10.82 -1.05 28.52
CA HIS A 168 9.73 -1.84 29.09
C HIS A 168 9.51 -3.18 28.38
N GLY A 169 10.29 -3.48 27.33
CA GLY A 169 10.10 -4.70 26.51
C GLY A 169 8.78 -4.71 25.77
N ASP A 170 8.22 -3.52 25.44
CA ASP A 170 6.91 -3.39 24.78
C ASP A 170 7.02 -3.77 23.31
N MET A 171 6.25 -4.77 22.90
CA MET A 171 6.20 -5.27 21.53
C MET A 171 5.71 -4.22 20.51
N SER A 172 5.03 -3.17 20.97
CA SER A 172 4.58 -2.06 20.12
C SER A 172 5.72 -1.31 19.44
N VAL A 173 6.94 -1.40 19.98
CA VAL A 173 8.15 -0.81 19.41
C VAL A 173 8.41 -1.27 17.97
N GLN A 174 8.13 -2.53 17.63
CA GLN A 174 8.32 -3.04 16.28
C GLN A 174 7.39 -2.36 15.26
N GLU A 175 6.14 -2.17 15.66
CA GLU A 175 5.15 -1.48 14.82
C GLU A 175 5.51 0.01 14.67
N ARG A 176 5.95 0.66 15.75
CA ARG A 176 6.40 2.05 15.74
C ARG A 176 7.62 2.25 14.86
N VAL A 177 8.64 1.39 14.96
CA VAL A 177 9.85 1.46 14.11
C VAL A 177 9.49 1.29 12.64
N ARG A 178 8.61 0.35 12.30
CA ARG A 178 8.12 0.18 10.92
C ARG A 178 7.34 1.39 10.42
N PHE A 179 6.48 1.96 11.25
CA PHE A 179 5.67 3.12 10.90
C PHE A 179 6.53 4.35 10.62
N HIS A 180 7.58 4.56 11.44
CA HIS A 180 8.48 5.72 11.33
C HIS A 180 9.80 5.39 10.61
N ALA A 181 9.85 4.31 9.82
CA ALA A 181 11.10 3.82 9.20
C ALA A 181 11.84 4.89 8.38
N GLU A 182 11.12 5.70 7.59
CA GLU A 182 11.75 6.75 6.77
C GLU A 182 12.34 7.87 7.63
N THR A 183 11.64 8.28 8.69
CA THR A 183 12.17 9.26 9.65
C THR A 183 13.40 8.71 10.37
N LEU A 184 13.35 7.44 10.78
CA LEU A 184 14.46 6.78 11.46
C LEU A 184 15.66 6.54 10.55
N LYS A 185 15.45 6.26 9.26
CA LYS A 185 16.53 6.21 8.25
C LYS A 185 17.24 7.56 8.11
N GLN A 186 16.49 8.65 8.12
CA GLN A 186 17.08 10.00 8.06
C GLN A 186 17.86 10.33 9.35
N LEU A 187 17.36 9.92 10.52
CA LEU A 187 18.00 10.16 11.82
C LEU A 187 19.23 9.30 12.05
N LEU A 188 19.14 8.01 11.77
CA LEU A 188 20.18 7.02 12.05
C LEU A 188 21.09 6.76 10.85
N GLY A 189 20.72 7.27 9.66
CA GLY A 189 21.49 7.10 8.44
C GLY A 189 21.72 5.63 8.06
N PRO A 190 22.95 5.28 7.63
CA PRO A 190 23.30 3.91 7.25
C PRO A 190 23.14 2.89 8.37
N ARG A 191 23.11 3.33 9.61
CA ARG A 191 23.00 2.48 10.80
C ARG A 191 21.55 2.05 11.10
N PHE A 192 20.54 2.59 10.38
CA PHE A 192 19.14 2.21 10.58
C PHE A 192 18.91 0.71 10.39
N GLY A 193 19.55 0.09 9.39
CA GLY A 193 19.40 -1.35 9.13
C GLY A 193 19.86 -2.23 10.29
N GLU A 194 20.92 -1.84 11.01
CA GLU A 194 21.40 -2.52 12.22
C GLU A 194 20.35 -2.39 13.34
N PHE A 195 19.84 -1.20 13.57
CA PHE A 195 18.82 -0.93 14.57
C PHE A 195 17.51 -1.69 14.29
N ASP A 196 17.01 -1.66 13.05
CA ASP A 196 15.81 -2.36 12.64
C ASP A 196 15.91 -3.89 12.85
N ASN A 197 17.08 -4.47 12.53
CA ASN A 197 17.35 -5.89 12.78
C ASN A 197 17.32 -6.25 14.27
N LEU A 198 17.90 -5.43 15.14
CA LEU A 198 17.88 -5.65 16.59
C LEU A 198 16.45 -5.63 17.13
N VAL A 199 15.63 -4.67 16.69
CA VAL A 199 14.21 -4.58 17.08
C VAL A 199 13.40 -5.75 16.52
N ALA A 200 13.62 -6.14 15.26
CA ALA A 200 12.94 -7.26 14.62
C ALA A 200 13.29 -8.62 15.28
N SER A 201 14.51 -8.76 15.79
CA SER A 201 15.00 -9.96 16.49
C SER A 201 14.67 -9.97 18.00
N PHE A 202 13.90 -8.99 18.48
CA PHE A 202 13.55 -8.83 19.91
C PHE A 202 14.75 -8.59 20.84
N GLU A 203 15.86 -8.13 20.30
CA GLU A 203 17.06 -7.78 21.05
C GLU A 203 16.96 -6.37 21.62
N PHE A 204 15.94 -6.11 22.46
CA PHE A 204 15.56 -4.77 22.91
C PHE A 204 16.65 -4.10 23.76
N GLU A 205 17.39 -4.84 24.57
CA GLU A 205 18.50 -4.30 25.33
C GLU A 205 19.63 -3.79 24.41
N ASN A 206 19.94 -4.55 23.35
CA ASN A 206 20.93 -4.18 22.35
C ASN A 206 20.46 -2.99 21.51
N ALA A 207 19.18 -2.97 21.13
CA ALA A 207 18.57 -1.84 20.41
C ALA A 207 18.57 -0.55 21.24
N LEU A 208 18.32 -0.63 22.54
CA LEU A 208 18.40 0.48 23.47
C LEU A 208 19.85 1.00 23.62
N ALA A 209 20.82 0.07 23.80
CA ALA A 209 22.23 0.42 23.87
C ALA A 209 22.70 1.12 22.57
N PHE A 210 22.22 0.65 21.41
CA PHE A 210 22.50 1.26 20.12
C PHE A 210 22.01 2.72 20.04
N LEU A 211 20.78 3.01 20.47
CA LEU A 211 20.24 4.37 20.49
C LEU A 211 20.97 5.29 21.46
N ASN A 212 21.49 4.76 22.56
CA ASN A 212 22.23 5.55 23.54
C ASN A 212 23.65 5.91 23.08
N GLN A 213 24.22 5.16 22.12
CA GLN A 213 25.51 5.46 21.50
C GLN A 213 25.41 6.45 20.33
N THR A 214 24.20 6.72 19.87
CA THR A 214 23.94 7.54 18.67
C THR A 214 23.42 8.95 19.03
N ALA A 215 23.27 9.26 20.33
CA ALA A 215 22.76 10.52 20.86
C ALA A 215 23.87 11.57 21.06
#